data_5f0ef62568ae6a4124d67c222c402b88
#
_entry.id   5f0ef62568ae6a4124d67c222c402b88
#
_cell.length_a   1.000
_cell.length_b   1.000
_cell.length_c   1.000
_cell.angle_alpha   90.00
_cell.angle_beta   90.00
_cell.angle_gamma   90.00
#
_symmetry.space_group_name_H-M   'P 1'
#
loop_
_entity.id
_entity.type
_entity.pdbx_description
1 polymer ?
#
loop_
_entity_poly.entity_id
_entity_poly.type
_entity_poly.pdbx_seq_one_letter_code
_entity_poly.pdbx_strand_id
1 'polypeptide(L)'
;YFEFSNALPDYTIMGIVDLGIEDDDIEESNAILQLSNSLTFTMIDRMLGGRGTYQDTDRDFTEIEINVMRSIVERFTSIMSQAWDGYVDTKPKLESIETNSRVISSADADETMIIVAMEVTVNDSKSIVSFCMSAITMDQIMKKFSAKFSSGKRAGSPTKETERKENLMSTLSQSELTVTAVLDDTVLTLRDVLNLQVNDIIPLNKPITDNVQLKVGSTCWFDGKLGTLNGKKAFRIDNILKN
;
A
#
# COMPACT_ATOMS: atom_id res chain seq x y z
N TYR A 1 7.75 23.44 7.04
CA TYR A 1 8.87 22.94 6.24
C TYR A 1 10.15 22.80 7.04
N PHE A 2 10.52 23.83 7.81
CA PHE A 2 11.76 23.86 8.61
C PHE A 2 11.95 22.64 9.54
N GLU A 3 10.90 22.16 10.20
CA GLU A 3 10.97 20.98 11.07
C GLU A 3 11.25 19.71 10.27
N PHE A 4 10.67 19.57 9.08
CA PHE A 4 10.93 18.45 8.19
C PHE A 4 12.38 18.42 7.72
N SER A 5 12.89 19.56 7.23
CA SER A 5 14.28 19.69 6.77
C SER A 5 15.30 19.37 7.86
N ASN A 6 15.04 19.82 9.10
CA ASN A 6 15.94 19.55 10.23
C ASN A 6 15.87 18.11 10.76
N ALA A 7 14.79 17.38 10.47
CA ALA A 7 14.65 15.99 10.85
C ALA A 7 15.37 15.03 9.90
N LEU A 8 15.78 15.51 8.72
CA LEU A 8 16.48 14.71 7.72
C LEU A 8 18.00 14.69 7.96
N PRO A 9 18.69 13.62 7.55
CA PRO A 9 20.14 13.60 7.48
C PRO A 9 20.68 14.70 6.58
N ASP A 10 21.93 15.16 6.84
CA ASP A 10 22.58 16.19 6.01
C ASP A 10 22.67 15.75 4.54
N TYR A 11 22.92 14.48 4.29
CA TYR A 11 22.93 13.88 2.96
C TYR A 11 21.74 12.94 2.80
N THR A 12 20.85 13.24 1.87
CA THR A 12 19.66 12.41 1.56
C THR A 12 19.22 12.69 0.14
N ILE A 13 18.67 11.70 -0.55
CA ILE A 13 18.11 11.90 -1.90
C ILE A 13 16.68 12.45 -1.77
N MET A 14 16.46 13.60 -2.39
CA MET A 14 15.17 14.24 -2.48
C MET A 14 14.87 14.58 -3.94
N GLY A 15 13.83 13.98 -4.50
CA GLY A 15 13.30 14.36 -5.81
C GLY A 15 12.28 15.48 -5.66
N ILE A 16 12.53 16.62 -6.29
CA ILE A 16 11.55 17.68 -6.43
C ILE A 16 10.67 17.35 -7.63
N VAL A 17 9.39 17.19 -7.38
CA VAL A 17 8.42 16.73 -8.36
C VAL A 17 7.37 17.82 -8.56
N ASP A 18 7.29 18.37 -9.73
CA ASP A 18 6.10 19.14 -10.13
C ASP A 18 4.95 18.16 -10.38
N LEU A 19 3.85 18.34 -9.69
CA LEU A 19 2.68 17.47 -9.80
C LEU A 19 1.90 17.70 -11.11
N GLY A 20 2.18 18.79 -11.84
CA GLY A 20 1.56 19.12 -13.11
C GLY A 20 0.04 19.29 -12.96
N ILE A 21 -0.39 19.96 -11.90
CA ILE A 21 -1.80 20.24 -11.65
C ILE A 21 -2.16 21.49 -12.46
N GLU A 22 -2.89 21.32 -13.53
CA GLU A 22 -3.36 22.42 -14.37
C GLU A 22 -4.51 23.15 -13.63
N ASP A 23 -4.20 24.29 -12.99
CA ASP A 23 -5.18 25.17 -12.34
C ASP A 23 -4.68 26.61 -12.38
N ASP A 24 -5.53 27.55 -12.80
CA ASP A 24 -5.17 28.96 -12.90
C ASP A 24 -4.86 29.61 -11.53
N ASP A 25 -5.30 28.98 -10.44
CA ASP A 25 -5.07 29.43 -9.07
C ASP A 25 -3.82 28.82 -8.39
N ILE A 26 -3.06 27.97 -9.10
CA ILE A 26 -1.88 27.28 -8.57
C ILE A 26 -0.64 27.72 -9.35
N GLU A 27 0.20 28.55 -8.74
CA GLU A 27 1.45 28.98 -9.37
C GLU A 27 2.51 27.87 -9.35
N GLU A 28 2.58 27.06 -8.28
CA GLU A 28 3.53 25.93 -8.13
C GLU A 28 2.89 24.77 -7.40
N SER A 29 2.97 23.56 -7.98
CA SER A 29 2.41 22.33 -7.41
C SER A 29 3.51 21.33 -7.08
N ASN A 30 4.50 21.75 -6.31
CA ASN A 30 5.68 20.95 -6.03
C ASN A 30 5.45 19.98 -4.86
N ALA A 31 6.00 18.80 -5.00
CA ALA A 31 6.09 17.79 -3.95
C ALA A 31 7.54 17.29 -3.82
N ILE A 32 7.90 16.86 -2.65
CA ILE A 32 9.22 16.31 -2.35
C ILE A 32 9.09 14.82 -2.10
N LEU A 33 9.78 14.00 -2.89
CA LEU A 33 9.94 12.58 -2.66
C LEU A 33 11.31 12.33 -2.01
N GLN A 34 11.32 12.04 -0.72
CA GLN A 34 12.55 11.75 0.02
C GLN A 34 12.70 10.25 0.20
N LEU A 35 13.92 9.77 -0.03
CA LEU A 35 14.31 8.37 0.12
C LEU A 35 15.39 8.28 1.22
N SER A 36 15.18 7.43 2.21
CA SER A 36 16.20 7.20 3.24
C SER A 36 17.51 6.67 2.63
N ASN A 37 18.65 6.99 3.26
CA ASN A 37 19.97 6.60 2.76
C ASN A 37 20.09 5.08 2.60
N SER A 38 19.54 4.32 3.56
CA SER A 38 19.52 2.86 3.49
C SER A 38 18.83 2.33 2.24
N LEU A 39 17.69 2.90 1.89
CA LEU A 39 16.96 2.53 0.68
C LEU A 39 17.71 2.96 -0.57
N THR A 40 18.23 4.18 -0.58
CA THR A 40 18.97 4.74 -1.70
C THR A 40 20.16 3.86 -2.07
N PHE A 41 21.05 3.57 -1.12
CA PHE A 41 22.22 2.72 -1.39
C PHE A 41 21.85 1.27 -1.73
N THR A 42 20.79 0.73 -1.10
CA THR A 42 20.25 -0.59 -1.46
C THR A 42 19.76 -0.62 -2.92
N MET A 43 19.06 0.42 -3.36
CA MET A 43 18.58 0.52 -4.75
C MET A 43 19.74 0.68 -5.72
N ILE A 44 20.72 1.55 -5.43
CA ILE A 44 21.91 1.72 -6.25
C ILE A 44 22.66 0.40 -6.41
N ASP A 45 22.94 -0.32 -5.30
CA ASP A 45 23.61 -1.61 -5.35
C ASP A 45 22.86 -2.61 -6.22
N ARG A 46 21.54 -2.69 -6.06
CA ARG A 46 20.67 -3.55 -6.90
C ARG A 46 20.70 -3.19 -8.38
N MET A 47 20.66 -1.91 -8.70
CA MET A 47 20.72 -1.43 -10.09
C MET A 47 22.06 -1.74 -10.75
N LEU A 48 23.14 -1.75 -9.97
CA LEU A 48 24.49 -2.11 -10.43
C LEU A 48 24.74 -3.64 -10.42
N GLY A 49 23.74 -4.45 -10.09
CA GLY A 49 23.83 -5.91 -10.10
C GLY A 49 24.26 -6.54 -8.79
N GLY A 50 24.33 -5.77 -7.71
CA GLY A 50 24.64 -6.24 -6.37
C GLY A 50 23.48 -6.95 -5.68
N ARG A 51 23.70 -7.38 -4.44
CA ARG A 51 22.73 -8.12 -3.62
C ARG A 51 21.73 -7.21 -2.88
N GLY A 52 21.93 -5.91 -2.90
CA GLY A 52 21.14 -4.93 -2.13
C GLY A 52 21.52 -4.96 -0.64
N THR A 53 22.79 -5.11 -0.34
CA THR A 53 23.30 -5.02 1.02
C THR A 53 23.72 -3.59 1.30
N TYR A 54 23.04 -2.97 2.25
CA TYR A 54 23.35 -1.62 2.68
C TYR A 54 24.55 -1.62 3.65
N GLN A 55 25.50 -0.72 3.41
CA GLN A 55 26.51 -0.32 4.39
C GLN A 55 26.24 1.13 4.74
N ASP A 56 26.11 1.42 6.03
CA ASP A 56 25.89 2.78 6.49
C ASP A 56 27.12 3.64 6.16
N THR A 57 26.93 4.56 5.22
CA THR A 57 27.97 5.48 4.77
C THR A 57 27.46 6.90 4.93
N ASP A 58 28.05 7.61 5.87
CA ASP A 58 27.81 9.05 6.09
C ASP A 58 28.70 9.85 5.13
N ARG A 59 28.26 9.92 3.88
CA ARG A 59 28.94 10.67 2.82
C ARG A 59 27.96 11.21 1.81
N ASP A 60 28.36 12.21 1.08
CA ASP A 60 27.61 12.75 -0.06
C ASP A 60 27.53 11.74 -1.21
N PHE A 61 26.52 11.91 -2.06
CA PHE A 61 26.30 11.09 -3.24
C PHE A 61 27.17 11.56 -4.40
N THR A 62 27.73 10.61 -5.14
CA THR A 62 28.45 10.89 -6.38
C THR A 62 27.48 11.21 -7.52
N GLU A 63 27.93 11.91 -8.55
CA GLU A 63 27.12 12.21 -9.73
C GLU A 63 26.55 10.96 -10.41
N ILE A 64 27.30 9.84 -10.39
CA ILE A 64 26.84 8.58 -10.96
C ILE A 64 25.67 8.03 -10.12
N GLU A 65 25.79 8.05 -8.81
CA GLU A 65 24.73 7.62 -7.89
C GLU A 65 23.47 8.48 -8.04
N ILE A 66 23.63 9.79 -8.16
CA ILE A 66 22.52 10.72 -8.40
C ILE A 66 21.83 10.41 -9.74
N ASN A 67 22.57 10.12 -10.80
CA ASN A 67 22.00 9.80 -12.11
C ASN A 67 21.26 8.44 -12.10
N VAL A 68 21.77 7.45 -11.36
CA VAL A 68 21.07 6.18 -11.14
C VAL A 68 19.76 6.44 -10.39
N MET A 69 19.80 7.24 -9.34
CA MET A 69 18.61 7.58 -8.56
C MET A 69 17.61 8.43 -9.34
N ARG A 70 18.06 9.28 -10.24
CA ARG A 70 17.17 10.03 -11.15
C ARG A 70 16.22 9.11 -11.90
N SER A 71 16.75 8.05 -12.51
CA SER A 71 15.92 7.09 -13.25
C SER A 71 14.90 6.37 -12.36
N ILE A 72 15.26 6.12 -11.11
CA ILE A 72 14.35 5.50 -10.13
C ILE A 72 13.25 6.48 -9.73
N VAL A 73 13.61 7.73 -9.42
CA VAL A 73 12.63 8.77 -9.04
C VAL A 73 11.69 9.08 -10.20
N GLU A 74 12.18 9.17 -11.43
CA GLU A 74 11.34 9.33 -12.63
C GLU A 74 10.35 8.16 -12.78
N ARG A 75 10.77 6.93 -12.43
CA ARG A 75 9.87 5.79 -12.43
C ARG A 75 8.80 5.92 -11.35
N PHE A 76 9.14 6.43 -10.17
CA PHE A 76 8.17 6.74 -9.11
C PHE A 76 7.14 7.77 -9.58
N THR A 77 7.56 8.86 -10.21
CA THR A 77 6.64 9.90 -10.74
C THR A 77 5.68 9.32 -11.78
N SER A 78 6.19 8.45 -12.66
CA SER A 78 5.35 7.75 -13.64
C SER A 78 4.29 6.84 -13.00
N ILE A 79 4.66 6.09 -11.95
CA ILE A 79 3.73 5.22 -11.21
C ILE A 79 2.72 6.07 -10.43
N MET A 80 3.15 7.19 -9.86
CA MET A 80 2.27 8.13 -9.15
C MET A 80 1.21 8.70 -10.09
N SER A 81 1.58 9.10 -11.31
CA SER A 81 0.63 9.53 -12.34
C SER A 81 -0.43 8.46 -12.61
N GLN A 82 -0.01 7.20 -12.78
CA GLN A 82 -0.93 6.09 -13.00
C GLN A 82 -1.86 5.83 -11.81
N ALA A 83 -1.32 5.96 -10.58
CA ALA A 83 -2.11 5.76 -9.36
C ALA A 83 -3.16 6.85 -9.15
N TRP A 84 -2.86 8.07 -9.58
CA TRP A 84 -3.77 9.22 -9.45
C TRP A 84 -4.71 9.36 -10.66
N ASP A 85 -4.44 8.62 -11.75
CA ASP A 85 -5.34 8.60 -12.91
C ASP A 85 -6.77 8.20 -12.50
N GLY A 86 -7.73 8.99 -12.93
CA GLY A 86 -9.13 8.82 -12.56
C GLY A 86 -9.54 9.52 -11.26
N TYR A 87 -8.61 9.97 -10.41
CA TYR A 87 -8.91 10.80 -9.24
C TYR A 87 -8.64 12.28 -9.51
N VAL A 88 -7.44 12.59 -9.94
CA VAL A 88 -6.99 13.94 -10.26
C VAL A 88 -6.20 13.89 -11.57
N ASP A 89 -6.45 14.80 -12.49
CA ASP A 89 -5.68 14.90 -13.72
C ASP A 89 -4.35 15.58 -13.39
N THR A 90 -3.27 14.79 -13.32
CA THR A 90 -1.92 15.26 -13.01
C THR A 90 -0.94 14.70 -14.02
N LYS A 91 0.10 15.47 -14.28
CA LYS A 91 1.22 15.08 -15.13
C LYS A 91 2.54 15.27 -14.38
N PRO A 92 2.77 14.48 -13.31
CA PRO A 92 3.92 14.69 -12.46
C PRO A 92 5.21 14.51 -13.23
N LYS A 93 6.15 15.43 -13.02
CA LYS A 93 7.45 15.47 -13.66
C LYS A 93 8.53 15.73 -12.62
N LEU A 94 9.61 14.97 -12.67
CA LEU A 94 10.80 15.26 -11.87
C LEU A 94 11.46 16.52 -12.38
N GLU A 95 11.61 17.54 -11.55
CA GLU A 95 12.31 18.79 -11.87
C GLU A 95 13.79 18.67 -11.54
N SER A 96 14.11 18.34 -10.28
CA SER A 96 15.49 18.22 -9.82
C SER A 96 15.66 17.09 -8.80
N ILE A 97 16.90 16.71 -8.55
CA ILE A 97 17.29 15.90 -7.40
C ILE A 97 18.24 16.74 -6.56
N GLU A 98 17.88 16.86 -5.30
CA GLU A 98 18.68 17.50 -4.28
C GLU A 98 19.24 16.46 -3.32
N THR A 99 20.48 16.67 -2.89
CA THR A 99 21.17 15.75 -1.96
C THR A 99 21.35 16.35 -0.58
N ASN A 100 21.10 17.64 -0.43
CA ASN A 100 21.26 18.37 0.83
C ASN A 100 19.90 18.91 1.28
N SER A 101 19.43 18.44 2.43
CA SER A 101 18.12 18.82 2.99
C SER A 101 17.97 20.32 3.32
N ARG A 102 19.11 21.04 3.45
CA ARG A 102 19.13 22.46 3.82
C ARG A 102 19.04 23.41 2.63
N VAL A 103 19.16 22.91 1.41
CA VAL A 103 19.27 23.74 0.18
C VAL A 103 17.93 23.85 -0.55
N ILE A 104 16.91 23.12 -0.17
CA ILE A 104 15.62 23.15 -0.84
C ILE A 104 14.95 24.51 -0.58
N SER A 105 15.00 25.37 -1.59
CA SER A 105 14.38 26.70 -1.57
C SER A 105 12.95 26.75 -2.15
N SER A 106 12.38 25.59 -2.48
CA SER A 106 11.06 25.46 -3.11
C SER A 106 9.87 25.55 -2.15
N ALA A 107 10.11 25.81 -0.86
CA ALA A 107 9.05 26.02 0.11
C ALA A 107 9.46 27.13 1.08
N ASP A 108 8.51 28.02 1.43
CA ASP A 108 8.73 29.01 2.46
C ASP A 108 8.96 28.33 3.82
N ALA A 109 9.87 28.88 4.63
CA ALA A 109 10.25 28.28 5.93
C ALA A 109 9.06 28.07 6.87
N ASP A 110 8.05 28.92 6.79
CA ASP A 110 6.84 28.90 7.60
C ASP A 110 5.68 28.13 6.95
N GLU A 111 5.89 27.52 5.80
CA GLU A 111 4.85 26.78 5.07
C GLU A 111 4.48 25.50 5.83
N THR A 112 3.18 25.27 5.99
CA THR A 112 2.65 24.02 6.57
C THR A 112 2.74 22.91 5.55
N MET A 113 3.49 21.85 5.88
CA MET A 113 3.70 20.70 5.02
C MET A 113 2.94 19.47 5.51
N ILE A 114 2.44 18.71 4.58
CA ILE A 114 1.86 17.38 4.83
C ILE A 114 2.89 16.33 4.43
N ILE A 115 3.22 15.45 5.35
CA ILE A 115 4.22 14.40 5.16
C ILE A 115 3.54 13.05 5.26
N VAL A 116 3.70 12.22 4.23
CA VAL A 116 3.28 10.82 4.22
C VAL A 116 4.54 9.96 4.24
N ALA A 117 4.82 9.35 5.38
CA ALA A 117 5.95 8.44 5.53
C ALA A 117 5.49 6.97 5.36
N MET A 118 6.19 6.23 4.54
CA MET A 118 5.91 4.82 4.24
C MET A 118 7.13 3.98 4.60
N GLU A 119 6.92 2.91 5.39
CA GLU A 119 7.96 1.91 5.64
C GLU A 119 8.02 0.96 4.44
N VAL A 120 9.21 0.79 3.90
CA VAL A 120 9.51 -0.13 2.79
C VAL A 120 10.54 -1.14 3.27
N THR A 121 10.25 -2.42 3.09
CA THR A 121 11.19 -3.50 3.42
C THR A 121 11.78 -4.07 2.14
N VAL A 122 13.11 -4.03 2.03
CA VAL A 122 13.85 -4.62 0.91
C VAL A 122 14.87 -5.59 1.48
N ASN A 123 14.78 -6.87 1.14
CA ASN A 123 15.56 -7.95 1.77
C ASN A 123 15.43 -7.81 3.29
N ASP A 124 15.32 -8.03 4.18
CA ASP A 124 15.19 -7.85 5.64
C ASP A 124 15.55 -6.45 6.19
N SER A 125 15.88 -5.48 5.32
CA SER A 125 16.20 -4.10 5.71
C SER A 125 14.95 -3.22 5.61
N LYS A 126 14.61 -2.54 6.71
CA LYS A 126 13.53 -1.58 6.79
C LYS A 126 14.05 -0.18 6.46
N SER A 127 13.33 0.50 5.62
CA SER A 127 13.67 1.83 5.09
C SER A 127 12.43 2.71 5.02
N ILE A 128 12.61 4.00 4.89
CA ILE A 128 11.50 4.96 4.83
C ILE A 128 11.56 5.70 3.50
N VAL A 129 10.38 5.85 2.90
CA VAL A 129 10.11 6.76 1.80
C VAL A 129 9.13 7.79 2.31
N SER A 130 9.46 9.08 2.19
CA SER A 130 8.59 10.17 2.60
C SER A 130 8.15 10.96 1.38
N PHE A 131 6.85 11.21 1.29
CA PHE A 131 6.27 12.09 0.31
C PHE A 131 5.73 13.33 1.01
N CYS A 132 6.22 14.49 0.63
CA CYS A 132 5.95 15.74 1.31
C CYS A 132 5.42 16.76 0.30
N MET A 133 4.33 17.45 0.65
CA MET A 133 3.76 18.52 -0.16
C MET A 133 3.17 19.60 0.73
N SER A 134 2.94 20.80 0.19
CA SER A 134 2.30 21.87 0.93
C SER A 134 0.84 21.53 1.30
N ALA A 135 0.37 22.03 2.44
CA ALA A 135 -1.02 21.89 2.83
C ALA A 135 -1.96 22.57 1.83
N ILE A 136 -1.51 23.65 1.21
CA ILE A 136 -2.25 24.38 0.16
C ILE A 136 -2.44 23.49 -1.07
N THR A 137 -1.37 22.90 -1.57
CA THR A 137 -1.43 21.95 -2.71
C THR A 137 -2.34 20.76 -2.40
N MET A 138 -2.26 20.20 -1.20
CA MET A 138 -3.14 19.11 -0.80
C MET A 138 -4.61 19.54 -0.75
N ASP A 139 -4.92 20.72 -0.22
CA ASP A 139 -6.29 21.25 -0.17
C ASP A 139 -6.87 21.41 -1.60
N GLN A 140 -6.06 21.88 -2.53
CA GLN A 140 -6.44 22.02 -3.94
C GLN A 140 -6.69 20.66 -4.61
N ILE A 141 -5.82 19.67 -4.36
CA ILE A 141 -6.02 18.29 -4.81
C ILE A 141 -7.34 17.74 -4.25
N MET A 142 -7.60 17.95 -2.96
CA MET A 142 -8.83 17.47 -2.31
C MET A 142 -10.08 18.18 -2.84
N LYS A 143 -10.01 19.46 -3.20
CA LYS A 143 -11.11 20.17 -3.86
C LYS A 143 -11.41 19.58 -5.24
N LYS A 144 -10.38 19.35 -6.07
CA LYS A 144 -10.53 18.70 -7.38
C LYS A 144 -11.11 17.29 -7.24
N PHE A 145 -10.58 16.50 -6.30
CA PHE A 145 -11.10 15.18 -5.97
C PHE A 145 -12.58 15.24 -5.58
N SER A 146 -12.94 16.14 -4.67
CA SER A 146 -14.33 16.32 -4.21
C SER A 146 -15.26 16.79 -5.35
N ALA A 147 -14.80 17.71 -6.20
CA ALA A 147 -15.55 18.17 -7.37
C ALA A 147 -15.80 17.02 -8.37
N LYS A 148 -14.79 16.18 -8.64
CA LYS A 148 -14.91 15.01 -9.53
C LYS A 148 -15.86 13.97 -8.93
N PHE A 149 -15.80 13.70 -7.64
CA PHE A 149 -16.71 12.79 -6.94
C PHE A 149 -18.13 13.36 -6.77
N SER A 150 -18.26 14.67 -6.53
CA SER A 150 -19.56 15.34 -6.45
C SER A 150 -20.23 15.46 -7.82
N SER A 151 -19.44 15.67 -8.87
CA SER A 151 -19.90 15.71 -10.27
C SER A 151 -20.15 14.31 -10.82
N GLY A 152 -19.52 13.27 -10.26
CA GLY A 152 -19.70 11.87 -10.65
C GLY A 152 -21.12 11.34 -10.45
N LYS A 153 -21.98 12.08 -9.76
CA LYS A 153 -23.44 11.88 -9.84
C LYS A 153 -24.09 12.46 -11.11
N ARG A 154 -23.34 13.19 -11.97
CA ARG A 154 -23.91 13.88 -13.15
C ARG A 154 -23.18 13.80 -14.49
N ALA A 155 -21.95 13.29 -14.61
CA ALA A 155 -21.24 13.29 -15.90
C ALA A 155 -20.21 12.17 -16.07
N GLY A 156 -20.56 10.93 -15.81
CA GLY A 156 -19.85 9.77 -16.34
C GLY A 156 -20.64 9.21 -17.51
N SER A 157 -20.04 9.08 -18.70
CA SER A 157 -20.69 8.30 -19.76
C SER A 157 -20.97 6.92 -19.19
N PRO A 158 -22.24 6.43 -19.27
CA PRO A 158 -22.65 5.15 -18.65
C PRO A 158 -21.76 3.96 -19.04
N THR A 159 -21.11 4.03 -20.18
CA THR A 159 -20.25 2.99 -20.76
C THR A 159 -18.93 2.80 -19.99
N LYS A 160 -18.24 3.88 -19.60
CA LYS A 160 -16.96 3.77 -18.87
C LYS A 160 -17.12 3.32 -17.42
N GLU A 161 -18.23 3.66 -16.80
CA GLU A 161 -18.53 3.26 -15.42
C GLU A 161 -18.95 1.79 -15.36
N THR A 162 -19.63 1.30 -16.38
CA THR A 162 -19.99 -0.12 -16.54
C THR A 162 -18.76 -0.96 -16.80
N GLU A 163 -17.87 -0.55 -17.71
CA GLU A 163 -16.59 -1.24 -17.98
C GLU A 163 -15.68 -1.28 -16.75
N ARG A 164 -15.63 -0.19 -15.96
CA ARG A 164 -14.82 -0.13 -14.73
C ARG A 164 -15.38 -1.05 -13.63
N LYS A 165 -16.71 -1.08 -13.50
CA LYS A 165 -17.41 -1.97 -12.56
C LYS A 165 -17.26 -3.44 -12.97
N GLU A 166 -17.34 -3.74 -14.26
CA GLU A 166 -17.12 -5.08 -14.80
C GLU A 166 -15.66 -5.53 -14.61
N ASN A 167 -14.69 -4.66 -14.86
CA ASN A 167 -13.27 -4.96 -14.62
C ASN A 167 -12.96 -5.18 -13.13
N LEU A 168 -13.52 -4.36 -12.23
CA LEU A 168 -13.40 -4.55 -10.78
C LEU A 168 -14.06 -5.86 -10.34
N MET A 169 -15.27 -6.14 -10.82
CA MET A 169 -15.97 -7.39 -10.53
C MET A 169 -15.22 -8.61 -11.07
N SER A 170 -14.65 -8.51 -12.27
CA SER A 170 -13.80 -9.56 -12.85
C SER A 170 -12.56 -9.83 -11.99
N THR A 171 -11.86 -8.77 -11.56
CA THR A 171 -10.67 -8.89 -10.71
C THR A 171 -11.01 -9.47 -9.33
N LEU A 172 -12.10 -8.98 -8.72
CA LEU A 172 -12.58 -9.52 -7.44
C LEU A 172 -13.04 -10.97 -7.54
N SER A 173 -13.68 -11.35 -8.65
CA SER A 173 -14.13 -12.73 -8.89
C SER A 173 -12.97 -13.72 -9.08
N GLN A 174 -11.80 -13.25 -9.46
CA GLN A 174 -10.59 -14.07 -9.62
C GLN A 174 -9.74 -14.12 -8.34
N SER A 175 -10.10 -13.36 -7.31
CA SER A 175 -9.36 -13.36 -6.05
C SER A 175 -9.59 -14.66 -5.29
N GLU A 176 -8.51 -15.33 -4.88
CA GLU A 176 -8.57 -16.52 -4.06
C GLU A 176 -8.82 -16.15 -2.60
N LEU A 177 -9.84 -16.75 -2.00
CA LEU A 177 -10.16 -16.58 -0.60
C LEU A 177 -10.00 -17.92 0.15
N THR A 178 -9.31 -17.87 1.27
CA THR A 178 -9.19 -19.03 2.14
C THR A 178 -10.49 -19.27 2.88
N VAL A 179 -11.05 -20.45 2.69
CA VAL A 179 -12.29 -20.88 3.32
C VAL A 179 -11.98 -22.01 4.30
N THR A 180 -12.42 -21.87 5.55
CA THR A 180 -12.15 -22.84 6.62
C THR A 180 -13.45 -23.43 7.17
N ALA A 181 -13.57 -24.75 7.13
CA ALA A 181 -14.67 -25.44 7.79
C ALA A 181 -14.31 -25.71 9.27
N VAL A 182 -15.06 -25.12 10.17
CA VAL A 182 -14.88 -25.25 11.63
C VAL A 182 -15.92 -26.21 12.17
N LEU A 183 -15.45 -27.34 12.66
CA LEU A 183 -16.33 -28.39 13.21
C LEU A 183 -17.05 -27.94 14.46
N ASP A 184 -16.29 -27.49 15.45
CA ASP A 184 -16.77 -26.94 16.71
C ASP A 184 -15.61 -26.37 17.52
N ASP A 185 -15.92 -25.51 18.49
CA ASP A 185 -14.94 -24.99 19.44
C ASP A 185 -15.10 -25.75 20.75
N THR A 186 -14.06 -26.44 21.23
CA THR A 186 -14.06 -27.12 22.53
C THR A 186 -13.06 -26.47 23.48
N VAL A 187 -13.40 -26.42 24.75
CA VAL A 187 -12.57 -25.83 25.80
C VAL A 187 -11.83 -26.95 26.53
N LEU A 188 -10.51 -26.87 26.54
CA LEU A 188 -9.62 -27.75 27.28
C LEU A 188 -8.88 -26.96 28.34
N THR A 189 -8.54 -27.63 29.47
CA THR A 189 -7.65 -27.00 30.44
C THR A 189 -6.20 -27.01 29.94
N LEU A 190 -5.37 -26.08 30.44
CA LEU A 190 -3.95 -26.07 30.11
C LEU A 190 -3.27 -27.40 30.45
N ARG A 191 -3.70 -28.04 31.54
CA ARG A 191 -3.21 -29.36 31.96
C ARG A 191 -3.52 -30.44 30.92
N ASP A 192 -4.74 -30.40 30.34
CA ASP A 192 -5.13 -31.37 29.32
C ASP A 192 -4.30 -31.17 28.05
N VAL A 193 -4.11 -29.92 27.63
CA VAL A 193 -3.30 -29.57 26.45
C VAL A 193 -1.84 -30.02 26.60
N LEU A 194 -1.24 -29.83 27.78
CA LEU A 194 0.14 -30.25 28.05
C LEU A 194 0.34 -31.77 28.09
N ASN A 195 -0.72 -32.52 28.35
CA ASN A 195 -0.67 -33.98 28.43
C ASN A 195 -1.13 -34.71 27.18
N LEU A 196 -1.52 -33.99 26.12
CA LEU A 196 -1.97 -34.58 24.84
C LEU A 196 -0.87 -35.43 24.20
N GLN A 197 -1.24 -36.61 23.79
CA GLN A 197 -0.37 -37.58 23.12
C GLN A 197 -0.96 -37.99 21.75
N VAL A 198 -0.11 -38.56 20.92
CA VAL A 198 -0.54 -39.14 19.63
C VAL A 198 -1.54 -40.29 19.89
N ASN A 199 -2.69 -40.23 19.24
CA ASN A 199 -3.87 -41.11 19.38
C ASN A 199 -4.84 -40.73 20.47
N ASP A 200 -4.67 -39.64 21.21
CA ASP A 200 -5.71 -39.16 22.11
C ASP A 200 -6.96 -38.70 21.35
N ILE A 201 -8.11 -38.96 21.93
CA ILE A 201 -9.39 -38.57 21.35
C ILE A 201 -9.94 -37.38 22.11
N ILE A 202 -10.09 -36.24 21.43
CA ILE A 202 -10.73 -35.06 21.98
C ILE A 202 -12.20 -35.10 21.60
N PRO A 203 -13.12 -35.26 22.57
CA PRO A 203 -14.53 -35.23 22.27
C PRO A 203 -14.99 -33.81 21.91
N LEU A 204 -15.71 -33.67 20.82
CA LEU A 204 -16.40 -32.45 20.48
C LEU A 204 -17.82 -32.51 20.97
N ASN A 205 -18.34 -31.45 21.58
CA ASN A 205 -19.69 -31.40 22.15
C ASN A 205 -20.79 -31.22 21.10
N LYS A 206 -20.56 -31.68 19.88
CA LYS A 206 -21.45 -31.49 18.75
C LYS A 206 -21.85 -32.83 18.12
N PRO A 207 -23.14 -33.10 17.94
CA PRO A 207 -23.61 -34.30 17.26
C PRO A 207 -23.12 -34.34 15.81
N ILE A 208 -22.84 -35.52 15.28
CA ILE A 208 -22.38 -35.74 13.89
C ILE A 208 -23.41 -35.21 12.86
N THR A 209 -24.68 -35.16 13.26
CA THR A 209 -25.77 -34.69 12.37
C THR A 209 -25.89 -33.20 12.26
N ASP A 210 -25.24 -32.44 13.13
CA ASP A 210 -25.35 -31.00 13.18
C ASP A 210 -24.54 -30.31 12.08
N ASN A 211 -24.98 -29.12 11.70
CA ASN A 211 -24.32 -28.32 10.70
C ASN A 211 -22.96 -27.78 11.20
N VAL A 212 -22.02 -27.74 10.32
CA VAL A 212 -20.66 -27.22 10.52
C VAL A 212 -20.59 -25.82 9.93
N GLN A 213 -19.85 -24.93 10.55
CA GLN A 213 -19.67 -23.56 10.07
C GLN A 213 -18.54 -23.45 9.05
N LEU A 214 -18.79 -22.69 7.99
CA LEU A 214 -17.81 -22.33 6.99
C LEU A 214 -17.44 -20.84 7.13
N LYS A 215 -16.20 -20.58 7.51
CA LYS A 215 -15.65 -19.23 7.69
C LYS A 215 -14.89 -18.80 6.45
N VAL A 216 -15.08 -17.54 6.06
CA VAL A 216 -14.24 -16.82 5.09
C VAL A 216 -13.46 -15.78 5.87
N GLY A 217 -12.15 -15.97 6.01
CA GLY A 217 -11.34 -15.22 6.97
C GLY A 217 -11.81 -15.46 8.42
N SER A 218 -12.19 -14.41 9.15
CA SER A 218 -12.67 -14.47 10.53
C SER A 218 -14.20 -14.59 10.66
N THR A 219 -14.96 -14.42 9.58
CA THR A 219 -16.43 -14.31 9.61
C THR A 219 -17.10 -15.58 9.12
N CYS A 220 -18.14 -16.04 9.84
CA CYS A 220 -18.98 -17.18 9.44
C CYS A 220 -19.96 -16.72 8.34
N TRP A 221 -19.86 -17.34 7.17
CA TRP A 221 -20.70 -17.00 6.02
C TRP A 221 -21.74 -18.05 5.70
N PHE A 222 -21.43 -19.31 5.97
CA PHE A 222 -22.28 -20.42 5.61
C PHE A 222 -22.35 -21.45 6.73
N ASP A 223 -23.43 -22.20 6.79
CA ASP A 223 -23.51 -23.43 7.53
C ASP A 223 -23.88 -24.60 6.59
N GLY A 224 -23.53 -25.80 6.98
CA GLY A 224 -23.78 -26.97 6.16
C GLY A 224 -23.18 -28.24 6.71
N LYS A 225 -23.10 -29.28 5.89
CA LYS A 225 -22.67 -30.62 6.30
C LYS A 225 -21.36 -31.04 5.65
N LEU A 226 -20.50 -31.66 6.43
CA LEU A 226 -19.32 -32.32 5.91
C LEU A 226 -19.69 -33.64 5.22
N GLY A 227 -19.01 -33.95 4.13
CA GLY A 227 -19.17 -35.16 3.38
C GLY A 227 -17.94 -35.53 2.57
N THR A 228 -18.11 -36.39 1.61
CA THR A 228 -17.07 -36.78 0.66
C THR A 228 -17.59 -36.65 -0.76
N LEU A 229 -16.76 -36.15 -1.65
CA LEU A 229 -17.02 -36.05 -3.08
C LEU A 229 -15.78 -36.54 -3.84
N ASN A 230 -15.92 -37.54 -4.69
CA ASN A 230 -14.84 -38.12 -5.49
C ASN A 230 -13.59 -38.49 -4.64
N GLY A 231 -13.83 -39.09 -3.45
CA GLY A 231 -12.76 -39.52 -2.53
C GLY A 231 -12.07 -38.40 -1.77
N LYS A 232 -12.51 -37.15 -1.92
CA LYS A 232 -12.00 -35.99 -1.19
C LYS A 232 -13.04 -35.50 -0.16
N LYS A 233 -12.58 -34.87 0.92
CA LYS A 233 -13.47 -34.20 1.87
C LYS A 233 -14.20 -33.05 1.16
N ALA A 234 -15.50 -32.95 1.39
CA ALA A 234 -16.35 -31.93 0.77
C ALA A 234 -17.27 -31.29 1.83
N PHE A 235 -17.71 -30.09 1.56
CA PHE A 235 -18.68 -29.37 2.38
C PHE A 235 -19.90 -29.05 1.53
N ARG A 236 -21.09 -29.39 2.02
CA ARG A 236 -22.35 -29.02 1.39
C ARG A 236 -22.97 -27.86 2.14
N ILE A 237 -23.17 -26.74 1.47
CA ILE A 237 -23.82 -25.55 2.02
C ILE A 237 -25.32 -25.85 2.14
N ASP A 238 -25.87 -25.71 3.33
CA ASP A 238 -27.31 -25.82 3.60
C ASP A 238 -27.92 -24.41 3.79
N ASN A 239 -27.24 -23.48 4.47
CA ASN A 239 -27.73 -22.11 4.65
C ASN A 239 -26.64 -21.04 4.46
N ILE A 240 -27.05 -19.82 4.08
CA ILE A 240 -26.22 -18.62 4.02
C ILE A 240 -26.51 -17.78 5.27
N LEU A 241 -25.47 -17.58 6.09
CA LEU A 241 -25.56 -16.73 7.27
C LEU A 241 -25.30 -15.29 6.83
N LYS A 242 -26.35 -14.54 6.52
CA LYS A 242 -26.20 -13.10 6.27
C LYS A 242 -26.05 -12.37 7.60
N ASN A 243 -24.88 -11.73 7.78
CA ASN A 243 -24.72 -10.63 8.73
C ASN A 243 -25.09 -9.32 8.07
#